data_17406606bea3c8f5fa052df877cc4f06
#
_entry.id   17406606bea3c8f5fa052df877cc4f06
#
_cell.length_a   1.000
_cell.length_b   1.000
_cell.length_c   1.000
_cell.angle_alpha   90.00
_cell.angle_beta   90.00
_cell.angle_gamma   90.00
#
_symmetry.space_group_name_H-M   'P 1'
#
loop_
_entity.id
_entity.type
_entity.pdbx_description
1 polymer ?
#
loop_
_entity_poly.entity_id
_entity_poly.type
_entity_poly.pdbx_seq_one_letter_code
_entity_poly.pdbx_strand_id
1 'polypeptide(L)'
;MGIVTGTEAVKTVIDLAQNENIMNKASGMMGMLFPFVGIKQKAIDVYIEEIEKSDLPTDTKLYMLLNMKRTFKKIKNQKVIAEVAINNAKQGTDFTETSGVNEEWLDRFMESAGFVSSEELQLIWGKILSNEFEKPGSTPPNMIRVLSEITHRMAKAFRYICSMSI
;
A
#
# COMPACT_ATOMS: atom_id res chain seq x y z
N MET A 1 -30.85 5.59 -20.47
CA MET A 1 -29.92 5.51 -19.32
C MET A 1 -29.64 4.04 -19.09
N GLY A 2 -28.47 3.58 -19.50
CA GLY A 2 -28.08 2.16 -19.33
C GLY A 2 -27.79 1.84 -17.88
N ILE A 3 -28.42 0.78 -17.37
CA ILE A 3 -28.15 0.19 -16.05
C ILE A 3 -26.76 -0.42 -16.12
N VAL A 4 -25.80 0.17 -15.43
CA VAL A 4 -24.45 -0.39 -15.28
C VAL A 4 -24.54 -1.59 -14.32
N THR A 5 -24.36 -2.79 -14.84
CA THR A 5 -24.35 -4.00 -14.03
C THR A 5 -23.10 -4.01 -13.13
N GLY A 6 -23.17 -4.62 -11.94
CA GLY A 6 -22.06 -4.66 -10.98
C GLY A 6 -20.76 -5.22 -11.58
N THR A 7 -20.87 -6.05 -12.63
CA THR A 7 -19.74 -6.58 -13.42
C THR A 7 -19.05 -5.51 -14.26
N GLU A 8 -19.78 -4.53 -14.78
CA GLU A 8 -19.21 -3.43 -15.57
C GLU A 8 -18.50 -2.40 -14.67
N ALA A 9 -19.04 -2.12 -13.48
CA ALA A 9 -18.39 -1.25 -12.51
C ALA A 9 -17.03 -1.83 -12.03
N VAL A 10 -16.99 -3.13 -11.73
CA VAL A 10 -15.74 -3.84 -11.39
C VAL A 10 -14.76 -3.80 -12.57
N LYS A 11 -15.23 -4.00 -13.79
CA LYS A 11 -14.41 -3.95 -15.00
C LYS A 11 -13.84 -2.54 -15.24
N THR A 12 -14.64 -1.50 -15.06
CA THR A 12 -14.20 -0.10 -15.19
C THR A 12 -13.12 0.26 -14.16
N VAL A 13 -13.20 -0.24 -12.91
CA VAL A 13 -12.18 -0.03 -11.88
C VAL A 13 -10.91 -0.80 -12.20
N ILE A 14 -11.03 -2.04 -12.69
CA ILE A 14 -9.89 -2.83 -13.16
C ILE A 14 -9.25 -2.16 -14.38
N ASP A 15 -10.02 -1.66 -15.34
CA ASP A 15 -9.52 -0.94 -16.52
C ASP A 15 -8.86 0.39 -16.15
N LEU A 16 -9.36 1.11 -15.14
CA LEU A 16 -8.72 2.32 -14.59
C LEU A 16 -7.43 2.00 -13.84
N ALA A 17 -7.38 0.87 -13.15
CA ALA A 17 -6.18 0.39 -12.47
C ALA A 17 -5.15 -0.21 -13.44
N GLN A 18 -5.61 -0.79 -14.55
CA GLN A 18 -4.80 -1.42 -15.60
C GLN A 18 -4.55 -0.51 -16.81
N ASN A 19 -4.87 0.79 -16.73
CA ASN A 19 -4.59 1.69 -17.86
C ASN A 19 -3.09 1.70 -18.15
N GLU A 20 -2.69 0.97 -19.19
CA GLU A 20 -1.30 0.75 -19.63
C GLU A 20 -0.50 2.06 -19.78
N ASN A 21 -1.15 3.16 -20.14
CA ASN A 21 -0.51 4.47 -20.23
C ASN A 21 -0.13 5.06 -18.86
N ILE A 22 -0.87 4.73 -17.80
CA ILE A 22 -0.52 5.12 -16.42
C ILE A 22 0.54 4.20 -15.89
N MET A 23 0.43 2.90 -16.14
CA MET A 23 1.43 1.89 -15.75
C MET A 23 2.77 2.11 -16.46
N ASN A 24 2.78 2.35 -17.77
CA ASN A 24 4.02 2.57 -18.54
C ASN A 24 4.75 3.87 -18.18
N LYS A 25 4.04 4.94 -17.82
CA LYS A 25 4.66 6.17 -17.30
C LYS A 25 5.18 6.03 -15.88
N ALA A 26 4.57 5.18 -15.08
CA ALA A 26 4.93 4.99 -13.69
C ALA A 26 5.99 3.90 -13.50
N SER A 27 6.04 2.89 -14.36
CA SER A 27 7.08 1.86 -14.31
C SER A 27 8.49 2.41 -14.50
N GLY A 28 8.64 3.57 -15.14
CA GLY A 28 9.92 4.28 -15.23
C GLY A 28 10.30 5.11 -14.00
N MET A 29 9.35 5.41 -13.09
CA MET A 29 9.62 6.28 -11.94
C MET A 29 9.43 5.61 -10.56
N MET A 30 8.56 4.62 -10.42
CA MET A 30 8.22 4.03 -9.13
C MET A 30 8.13 2.50 -9.13
N GLY A 31 8.24 1.85 -10.30
CA GLY A 31 8.36 0.40 -10.46
C GLY A 31 7.42 -0.43 -9.56
N MET A 32 8.02 -1.29 -8.76
CA MET A 32 7.29 -2.24 -7.89
C MET A 32 6.41 -1.57 -6.83
N LEU A 33 6.66 -0.32 -6.45
CA LEU A 33 5.85 0.39 -5.46
C LEU A 33 4.67 1.15 -6.06
N PHE A 34 4.59 1.25 -7.39
CA PHE A 34 3.51 1.98 -8.06
C PHE A 34 2.10 1.49 -7.72
N PRO A 35 1.82 0.16 -7.62
CA PRO A 35 0.48 -0.33 -7.24
C PRO A 35 -0.02 0.26 -5.91
N PHE A 36 0.89 0.62 -5.01
CA PHE A 36 0.55 1.16 -3.69
C PHE A 36 0.42 2.69 -3.68
N VAL A 37 1.26 3.41 -4.43
CA VAL A 37 1.25 4.88 -4.45
C VAL A 37 0.33 5.47 -5.52
N GLY A 38 0.05 4.73 -6.60
CA GLY A 38 -0.72 5.19 -7.76
C GLY A 38 -2.23 5.33 -7.54
N ILE A 39 -2.79 4.73 -6.48
CA ILE A 39 -4.23 4.75 -6.21
C ILE A 39 -4.67 6.11 -5.72
N LYS A 40 -5.56 6.75 -6.50
CA LYS A 40 -6.12 8.07 -6.17
C LYS A 40 -7.44 7.92 -5.41
N GLN A 41 -7.68 8.78 -4.42
CA GLN A 41 -8.92 8.82 -3.65
C GLN A 41 -10.15 8.92 -4.55
N LYS A 42 -10.08 9.71 -5.62
CA LYS A 42 -11.17 9.87 -6.58
C LYS A 42 -11.66 8.56 -7.21
N ALA A 43 -10.75 7.61 -7.49
CA ALA A 43 -11.13 6.31 -8.03
C ALA A 43 -11.93 5.48 -7.01
N ILE A 44 -11.60 5.63 -5.73
CA ILE A 44 -12.29 5.01 -4.60
C ILE A 44 -13.72 5.57 -4.49
N ASP A 45 -13.86 6.88 -4.55
CA ASP A 45 -15.14 7.58 -4.40
C ASP A 45 -16.11 7.20 -5.54
N VAL A 46 -15.60 7.12 -6.77
CA VAL A 46 -16.38 6.66 -7.94
C VAL A 46 -16.90 5.23 -7.73
N TYR A 47 -16.07 4.33 -7.21
CA TYR A 47 -16.49 2.94 -6.99
C TYR A 47 -17.55 2.81 -5.90
N ILE A 48 -17.46 3.60 -4.83
CA ILE A 48 -18.50 3.66 -3.78
C ILE A 48 -19.82 4.14 -4.38
N GLU A 49 -19.78 5.21 -5.17
CA GLU A 49 -20.96 5.78 -5.83
C GLU A 49 -21.64 4.78 -6.78
N GLU A 50 -20.86 4.00 -7.53
CA GLU A 50 -21.37 2.96 -8.42
C GLU A 50 -22.07 1.82 -7.66
N ILE A 51 -21.52 1.39 -6.50
CA ILE A 51 -22.18 0.40 -5.64
C ILE A 51 -23.51 0.96 -5.10
N GLU A 52 -23.53 2.20 -4.64
CA GLU A 52 -24.73 2.83 -4.10
C GLU A 52 -25.84 2.95 -5.15
N LYS A 53 -25.49 3.27 -6.40
CA LYS A 53 -26.43 3.40 -7.53
C LYS A 53 -26.83 2.07 -8.16
N SER A 54 -26.15 0.97 -7.87
CA SER A 54 -26.45 -0.34 -8.45
C SER A 54 -27.80 -0.89 -7.97
N ASP A 55 -28.40 -1.80 -8.74
CA ASP A 55 -29.65 -2.51 -8.40
C ASP A 55 -29.42 -3.72 -7.47
N LEU A 56 -28.28 -3.79 -6.79
CA LEU A 56 -27.95 -4.89 -5.88
C LEU A 56 -28.82 -4.84 -4.62
N PRO A 57 -29.15 -6.01 -4.02
CA PRO A 57 -29.82 -6.08 -2.73
C PRO A 57 -29.06 -5.30 -1.64
N THR A 58 -29.79 -4.69 -0.72
CA THR A 58 -29.24 -3.83 0.35
C THR A 58 -28.13 -4.53 1.14
N ASP A 59 -28.33 -5.80 1.51
CA ASP A 59 -27.35 -6.58 2.27
C ASP A 59 -26.06 -6.79 1.47
N THR A 60 -26.16 -7.01 0.16
CA THR A 60 -25.01 -7.13 -0.74
C THR A 60 -24.25 -5.83 -0.84
N LYS A 61 -24.94 -4.70 -1.00
CA LYS A 61 -24.33 -3.35 -0.99
C LYS A 61 -23.57 -3.12 0.32
N LEU A 62 -24.22 -3.38 1.45
CA LEU A 62 -23.61 -3.19 2.77
C LEU A 62 -22.35 -4.04 2.94
N TYR A 63 -22.41 -5.31 2.54
CA TYR A 63 -21.25 -6.20 2.57
C TYR A 63 -20.09 -5.67 1.71
N MET A 64 -20.38 -5.24 0.49
CA MET A 64 -19.39 -4.66 -0.42
C MET A 64 -18.76 -3.38 0.16
N LEU A 65 -19.57 -2.46 0.68
CA LEU A 65 -19.10 -1.21 1.27
C LEU A 65 -18.23 -1.45 2.52
N LEU A 66 -18.58 -2.42 3.37
CA LEU A 66 -17.77 -2.78 4.54
C LEU A 66 -16.42 -3.38 4.14
N ASN A 67 -16.40 -4.27 3.16
CA ASN A 67 -15.16 -4.84 2.64
C ASN A 67 -14.28 -3.77 2.00
N MET A 68 -14.87 -2.89 1.22
CA MET A 68 -14.16 -1.74 0.63
C MET A 68 -13.53 -0.87 1.69
N LYS A 69 -14.27 -0.48 2.74
CA LYS A 69 -13.74 0.34 3.83
C LYS A 69 -12.50 -0.29 4.47
N ARG A 70 -12.49 -1.60 4.67
CA ARG A 70 -11.33 -2.33 5.18
C ARG A 70 -10.16 -2.32 4.19
N THR A 71 -10.44 -2.60 2.92
CA THR A 71 -9.45 -2.62 1.85
C THR A 71 -8.81 -1.24 1.66
N PHE A 72 -9.61 -0.17 1.67
CA PHE A 72 -9.08 1.20 1.53
C PHE A 72 -8.22 1.62 2.71
N LYS A 73 -8.56 1.20 3.91
CA LYS A 73 -7.70 1.45 5.07
C LYS A 73 -6.33 0.79 4.87
N LYS A 74 -6.29 -0.46 4.38
CA LYS A 74 -5.02 -1.15 4.05
C LYS A 74 -4.24 -0.38 2.98
N ILE A 75 -4.88 -0.06 1.87
CA ILE A 75 -4.29 0.67 0.75
C ILE A 75 -3.72 2.02 1.21
N LYS A 76 -4.47 2.77 2.03
CA LYS A 76 -4.00 4.04 2.59
C LYS A 76 -2.73 3.87 3.42
N ASN A 77 -2.68 2.86 4.28
CA ASN A 77 -1.50 2.59 5.09
C ASN A 77 -0.31 2.17 4.21
N GLN A 78 -0.52 1.27 3.26
CA GLN A 78 0.49 0.84 2.30
C GLN A 78 1.06 2.03 1.50
N LYS A 79 0.18 2.92 1.04
CA LYS A 79 0.57 4.13 0.31
C LYS A 79 1.51 5.00 1.14
N VAL A 80 1.15 5.31 2.38
CA VAL A 80 1.98 6.14 3.27
C VAL A 80 3.36 5.50 3.47
N ILE A 81 3.42 4.19 3.70
CA ILE A 81 4.68 3.47 3.91
C ILE A 81 5.54 3.47 2.64
N ALA A 82 4.92 3.26 1.46
CA ALA A 82 5.63 3.32 0.19
C ALA A 82 6.16 4.73 -0.11
N GLU A 83 5.37 5.77 0.16
CA GLU A 83 5.81 7.17 0.02
C GLU A 83 6.96 7.49 0.98
N VAL A 84 6.90 7.02 2.23
CA VAL A 84 8.02 7.17 3.18
C VAL A 84 9.26 6.47 2.65
N ALA A 85 9.15 5.27 2.09
CA ALA A 85 10.29 4.54 1.53
C ALA A 85 10.94 5.32 0.38
N ILE A 86 10.16 5.80 -0.58
CA ILE A 86 10.63 6.57 -1.72
C ILE A 86 11.33 7.85 -1.26
N ASN A 87 10.72 8.57 -0.30
CA ASN A 87 11.25 9.84 0.18
C ASN A 87 12.52 9.70 1.05
N ASN A 88 12.75 8.54 1.66
CA ASN A 88 13.93 8.27 2.49
C ASN A 88 15.04 7.55 1.73
N ALA A 89 14.77 7.03 0.55
CA ALA A 89 15.77 6.33 -0.25
C ALA A 89 16.87 7.27 -0.74
N LYS A 90 18.06 6.72 -0.88
CA LYS A 90 19.19 7.44 -1.49
C LYS A 90 18.89 7.79 -2.93
N GLN A 91 19.47 8.90 -3.39
CA GLN A 91 19.37 9.28 -4.79
C GLN A 91 19.89 8.16 -5.70
N GLY A 92 19.08 7.77 -6.69
CA GLY A 92 19.42 6.69 -7.63
C GLY A 92 19.00 5.31 -7.16
N THR A 93 18.31 5.17 -6.03
CA THR A 93 17.73 3.87 -5.63
C THR A 93 16.76 3.38 -6.71
N ASP A 94 16.95 2.13 -7.13
CA ASP A 94 16.11 1.48 -8.12
C ASP A 94 14.86 0.88 -7.45
N PHE A 95 13.68 1.31 -7.89
CA PHE A 95 12.39 0.78 -7.45
C PHE A 95 11.71 -0.08 -8.52
N THR A 96 12.42 -0.42 -9.58
CA THR A 96 11.90 -1.25 -10.67
C THR A 96 12.07 -2.74 -10.37
N GLU A 97 11.56 -3.58 -11.26
CA GLU A 97 11.75 -5.04 -11.19
C GLU A 97 13.24 -5.45 -11.26
N THR A 98 14.12 -4.56 -11.76
CA THR A 98 15.57 -4.78 -11.82
C THR A 98 16.29 -4.51 -10.51
N SER A 99 15.61 -3.96 -9.51
CA SER A 99 16.16 -3.67 -8.17
C SER A 99 16.75 -4.88 -7.45
N GLY A 100 16.30 -6.11 -7.82
CA GLY A 100 16.71 -7.34 -7.15
C GLY A 100 15.93 -7.63 -5.86
N VAL A 101 14.97 -6.80 -5.47
CA VAL A 101 14.05 -7.07 -4.34
C VAL A 101 13.19 -8.29 -4.70
N ASN A 102 13.07 -9.24 -3.77
CA ASN A 102 12.25 -10.42 -3.96
C ASN A 102 10.77 -10.04 -3.91
N GLU A 103 10.02 -10.38 -4.98
CA GLU A 103 8.59 -10.02 -5.14
C GLU A 103 7.73 -10.64 -4.02
N GLU A 104 7.95 -11.90 -3.67
CA GLU A 104 7.21 -12.59 -2.60
C GLU A 104 7.47 -11.94 -1.23
N TRP A 105 8.68 -11.48 -0.98
CA TRP A 105 9.02 -10.71 0.22
C TRP A 105 8.25 -9.39 0.24
N LEU A 106 8.24 -8.67 -0.88
CA LEU A 106 7.54 -7.38 -1.02
C LEU A 106 6.04 -7.55 -0.81
N ASP A 107 5.42 -8.56 -1.40
CA ASP A 107 3.99 -8.84 -1.22
C ASP A 107 3.65 -9.10 0.26
N ARG A 108 4.42 -9.93 0.94
CA ARG A 108 4.24 -10.21 2.37
C ARG A 108 4.44 -8.96 3.23
N PHE A 109 5.45 -8.16 2.89
CA PHE A 109 5.74 -6.91 3.57
C PHE A 109 4.57 -5.94 3.42
N MET A 110 4.11 -5.68 2.19
CA MET A 110 3.04 -4.73 1.92
C MET A 110 1.69 -5.19 2.47
N GLU A 111 1.39 -6.51 2.44
CA GLU A 111 0.19 -7.05 3.09
C GLU A 111 0.20 -6.73 4.60
N SER A 112 1.31 -6.96 5.28
CA SER A 112 1.47 -6.64 6.70
C SER A 112 1.44 -5.14 6.97
N ALA A 113 2.07 -4.34 6.10
CA ALA A 113 2.08 -2.87 6.13
C ALA A 113 0.67 -2.27 6.08
N GLY A 114 -0.27 -2.95 5.42
CA GLY A 114 -1.68 -2.54 5.34
C GLY A 114 -2.36 -2.41 6.71
N PHE A 115 -1.87 -3.07 7.74
CA PHE A 115 -2.42 -3.00 9.11
C PHE A 115 -1.76 -1.92 9.97
N VAL A 116 -0.70 -1.27 9.50
CA VAL A 116 0.08 -0.30 10.25
C VAL A 116 -0.51 1.10 10.09
N SER A 117 -1.22 1.59 11.12
CA SER A 117 -1.91 2.90 11.08
C SER A 117 -1.20 4.00 11.89
N SER A 118 -0.23 3.67 12.74
CA SER A 118 0.51 4.63 13.55
C SER A 118 1.61 5.29 12.72
N GLU A 119 1.69 6.61 12.73
CA GLU A 119 2.68 7.37 11.99
C GLU A 119 4.12 6.95 12.35
N GLU A 120 4.42 6.73 13.62
CA GLU A 120 5.74 6.31 14.06
C GLU A 120 6.11 4.93 13.50
N LEU A 121 5.16 4.00 13.47
CA LEU A 121 5.38 2.68 12.87
C LEU A 121 5.50 2.78 11.35
N GLN A 122 4.68 3.60 10.70
CA GLN A 122 4.75 3.83 9.26
C GLN A 122 6.12 4.37 8.83
N LEU A 123 6.71 5.27 9.64
CA LEU A 123 8.08 5.75 9.41
C LEU A 123 9.13 4.63 9.52
N ILE A 124 9.01 3.75 10.51
CA ILE A 124 9.92 2.61 10.69
C ILE A 124 9.78 1.65 9.51
N TRP A 125 8.55 1.28 9.17
CA TRP A 125 8.27 0.37 8.05
C TRP A 125 8.76 0.93 6.72
N GLY A 126 8.54 2.22 6.45
CA GLY A 126 9.01 2.88 5.25
C GLY A 126 10.53 2.92 5.14
N LYS A 127 11.25 3.15 6.24
CA LYS A 127 12.71 3.09 6.28
C LYS A 127 13.26 1.69 6.01
N ILE A 128 12.61 0.66 6.54
CA ILE A 128 12.99 -0.73 6.29
C ILE A 128 12.77 -1.07 4.81
N LEU A 129 11.65 -0.67 4.24
CA LEU A 129 11.36 -0.85 2.83
C LEU A 129 12.38 -0.13 1.94
N SER A 130 12.72 1.12 2.26
CA SER A 130 13.77 1.88 1.57
C SER A 130 15.11 1.14 1.59
N ASN A 131 15.51 0.65 2.77
CA ASN A 131 16.76 -0.09 2.92
C ASN A 131 16.77 -1.40 2.13
N GLU A 132 15.65 -2.10 2.00
CA GLU A 132 15.53 -3.30 1.19
C GLU A 132 15.73 -3.01 -0.30
N PHE A 133 15.22 -1.88 -0.81
CA PHE A 133 15.47 -1.44 -2.18
C PHE A 133 16.91 -0.96 -2.42
N GLU A 134 17.54 -0.34 -1.42
CA GLU A 134 18.95 0.05 -1.49
C GLU A 134 19.91 -1.15 -1.41
N LYS A 135 19.53 -2.17 -0.66
CA LYS A 135 20.31 -3.38 -0.44
C LYS A 135 19.40 -4.60 -0.36
N PRO A 136 19.02 -5.19 -1.49
CA PRO A 136 18.16 -6.36 -1.55
C PRO A 136 18.65 -7.51 -0.67
N GLY A 137 17.73 -8.14 0.06
CA GLY A 137 18.03 -9.21 1.01
C GLY A 137 18.57 -8.73 2.36
N SER A 138 18.58 -7.43 2.63
CA SER A 138 18.99 -6.87 3.92
C SER A 138 18.00 -7.15 5.05
N THR A 139 16.72 -7.38 4.70
CA THR A 139 15.65 -7.62 5.66
C THR A 139 15.16 -9.07 5.57
N PRO A 140 15.53 -9.93 6.52
CA PRO A 140 15.07 -11.32 6.52
C PRO A 140 13.54 -11.42 6.60
N PRO A 141 12.90 -12.43 5.95
CA PRO A 141 11.44 -12.59 5.96
C PRO A 141 10.81 -12.68 7.37
N ASN A 142 11.52 -13.26 8.35
CA ASN A 142 11.05 -13.32 9.73
C ASN A 142 10.99 -11.95 10.42
N MET A 143 11.71 -10.96 9.93
CA MET A 143 11.64 -9.58 10.43
C MET A 143 10.27 -8.97 10.22
N ILE A 144 9.56 -9.31 9.14
CA ILE A 144 8.19 -8.84 8.87
C ILE A 144 7.26 -9.22 10.02
N ARG A 145 7.38 -10.46 10.53
CA ARG A 145 6.61 -10.91 11.69
C ARG A 145 6.94 -10.11 12.94
N VAL A 146 8.21 -9.93 13.22
CA VAL A 146 8.66 -9.14 14.39
C VAL A 146 8.13 -7.70 14.32
N LEU A 147 8.22 -7.06 13.13
CA LEU A 147 7.69 -5.72 12.91
C LEU A 147 6.17 -5.64 13.13
N SER A 148 5.43 -6.67 12.72
CA SER A 148 3.97 -6.72 12.89
C SER A 148 3.55 -6.83 14.36
N GLU A 149 4.42 -7.35 15.23
CA GLU A 149 4.18 -7.47 16.67
C GLU A 149 4.57 -6.20 17.46
N ILE A 150 5.31 -5.26 16.85
CA ILE A 150 5.70 -4.01 17.50
C ILE A 150 4.47 -3.12 17.68
N THR A 151 4.13 -2.81 18.91
CA THR A 151 3.07 -1.85 19.24
C THR A 151 3.59 -0.41 19.19
N HIS A 152 2.67 0.54 18.98
CA HIS A 152 2.98 1.97 19.08
C HIS A 152 3.70 2.34 20.40
N ARG A 153 3.29 1.73 21.51
CA ARG A 153 3.95 1.93 22.83
C ARG A 153 5.40 1.45 22.83
N MET A 154 5.66 0.29 22.22
CA MET A 154 7.03 -0.25 22.12
C MET A 154 7.89 0.64 21.22
N ALA A 155 7.36 1.11 20.08
CA ALA A 155 8.07 2.01 19.18
C ALA A 155 8.44 3.34 19.87
N LYS A 156 7.52 3.93 20.63
CA LYS A 156 7.80 5.12 21.44
C LYS A 156 8.85 4.90 22.50
N ALA A 157 8.76 3.80 23.24
CA ALA A 157 9.74 3.45 24.29
C ALA A 157 11.15 3.26 23.68
N PHE A 158 11.23 2.56 22.55
CA PHE A 158 12.51 2.36 21.84
C PHE A 158 13.13 3.69 21.39
N ARG A 159 12.33 4.57 20.79
CA ARG A 159 12.78 5.91 20.37
C ARG A 159 13.27 6.74 21.56
N TYR A 160 12.58 6.68 22.68
CA TYR A 160 12.99 7.37 23.91
C TYR A 160 14.34 6.85 24.43
N ILE A 161 14.53 5.54 24.48
CA ILE A 161 15.81 4.93 24.89
C ILE A 161 16.93 5.35 23.95
N CYS A 162 16.72 5.31 22.63
CA CYS A 162 17.71 5.74 21.65
C CYS A 162 18.07 7.21 21.78
N SER A 163 17.13 8.09 22.17
CA SER A 163 17.39 9.52 22.36
C SER A 163 18.21 9.83 23.62
N MET A 164 18.26 8.92 24.58
CA MET A 164 19.06 9.08 25.80
C MET A 164 20.48 8.51 25.68
N SER A 165 20.77 7.80 24.59
CA SER A 165 22.05 7.11 24.37
C SER A 165 23.09 7.95 23.61
N ILE A 166 22.92 9.28 23.58
CA ILE A 166 23.86 10.22 22.96
C ILE A 166 24.54 11.05 24.03
#